data_0f0be84e65dfa56c5effbd20c5ccd7c9
#
_entry.id   0f0be84e65dfa56c5effbd20c5ccd7c9
#
_cell.length_a   1.000
_cell.length_b   1.000
_cell.length_c   1.000
_cell.angle_alpha   90.00
_cell.angle_beta   90.00
_cell.angle_gamma   90.00
#
_symmetry.space_group_name_H-M   'P 1'
#
loop_
_entity.id
_entity.type
_entity.pdbx_description
1 polymer ?
#
loop_
_entity_poly.entity_id
_entity_poly.type
_entity_poly.pdbx_seq_one_letter_code
_entity_poly.pdbx_strand_id
1 'polypeptide(L)'
;MATAKYVSQHVLQRAEMIAWTTALGAITPEASAERSELSVDTAREGLDEAVDLGLLEKHSVLVGYSDLYTVTNAGRRLARKHAAAGSYAYPQGLRVARVTIKDARHTIACVSVVAALERRYRDHRVIAERELHRDESEQKRRLASVDVRRDGQRSSHYPDAVIWPPGVPGEPAPLPVGVEVELTLKSKEGLIAICRGLARGVQIGQIEAALYYAESRKLEERLLDTIEELKVQEMIIVNPLSEIIGPLPGFELSPWRDEEITTTK
;
A
#
# COMPACT_ATOMS: atom_id res chain seq x y z
N MET A 1 -23.14 33.51 -16.69
CA MET A 1 -23.05 32.04 -16.67
C MET A 1 -21.70 31.62 -17.25
N ALA A 2 -20.78 31.14 -16.41
CA ALA A 2 -19.47 30.66 -16.91
C ALA A 2 -19.70 29.30 -17.58
N THR A 3 -19.43 29.21 -18.87
CA THR A 3 -19.39 27.97 -19.64
C THR A 3 -18.41 27.02 -18.95
N ALA A 4 -18.91 25.93 -18.35
CA ALA A 4 -18.08 24.85 -17.84
C ALA A 4 -17.22 24.38 -19.02
N LYS A 5 -15.89 24.66 -18.98
CA LYS A 5 -14.97 24.12 -19.96
C LYS A 5 -15.02 22.63 -19.89
N TYR A 6 -15.45 21.98 -20.96
CA TYR A 6 -15.42 20.53 -21.10
C TYR A 6 -13.98 20.05 -20.92
N VAL A 7 -13.74 19.31 -19.86
CA VAL A 7 -12.44 18.66 -19.60
C VAL A 7 -12.50 17.29 -20.23
N SER A 8 -11.53 16.95 -21.09
CA SER A 8 -11.52 15.65 -21.73
C SER A 8 -11.35 14.52 -20.69
N GLN A 9 -12.00 13.40 -20.91
CA GLN A 9 -11.90 12.22 -20.03
C GLN A 9 -10.44 11.78 -19.81
N HIS A 10 -9.62 11.89 -20.83
CA HIS A 10 -8.19 11.56 -20.78
C HIS A 10 -7.42 12.44 -19.77
N VAL A 11 -7.74 13.73 -19.71
CA VAL A 11 -7.15 14.65 -18.71
C VAL A 11 -7.60 14.28 -17.30
N LEU A 12 -8.86 13.87 -17.12
CA LEU A 12 -9.38 13.45 -15.80
C LEU A 12 -8.74 12.14 -15.35
N GLN A 13 -8.62 11.15 -16.20
CA GLN A 13 -7.93 9.89 -15.90
C GLN A 13 -6.46 10.09 -15.51
N ARG A 14 -5.74 10.95 -16.27
CA ARG A 14 -4.36 11.32 -15.94
C ARG A 14 -4.29 12.05 -14.59
N ALA A 15 -5.19 12.95 -14.32
CA ALA A 15 -5.23 13.69 -13.05
C ALA A 15 -5.54 12.78 -11.87
N GLU A 16 -6.39 11.78 -12.04
CA GLU A 16 -6.68 10.73 -11.05
C GLU A 16 -5.46 9.86 -10.77
N MET A 17 -4.79 9.36 -11.81
CA MET A 17 -3.55 8.59 -11.69
C MET A 17 -2.47 9.38 -10.92
N ILE A 18 -2.31 10.68 -11.21
CA ILE A 18 -1.38 11.55 -10.49
C ILE A 18 -1.80 11.75 -9.03
N ALA A 19 -3.09 11.85 -8.74
CA ALA A 19 -3.58 11.94 -7.36
C ALA A 19 -3.26 10.66 -6.59
N TRP A 20 -3.49 9.50 -7.19
CA TRP A 20 -3.14 8.20 -6.63
C TRP A 20 -1.63 8.05 -6.40
N THR A 21 -0.81 8.43 -7.37
CA THR A 21 0.65 8.48 -7.21
C THR A 21 1.06 9.41 -6.06
N THR A 22 0.35 10.52 -5.86
CA THR A 22 0.60 11.42 -4.73
C THR A 22 0.31 10.73 -3.39
N ALA A 23 -0.76 9.96 -3.31
CA ALA A 23 -1.14 9.21 -2.11
C ALA A 23 -0.10 8.16 -1.75
N LEU A 24 0.33 7.36 -2.71
CA LEU A 24 1.31 6.29 -2.51
C LEU A 24 2.75 6.79 -2.37
N GLY A 25 3.07 7.94 -2.99
CA GLY A 25 4.41 8.50 -3.06
C GLY A 25 5.15 8.15 -4.34
N ALA A 26 5.04 6.91 -4.79
CA ALA A 26 5.53 6.43 -6.09
C ALA A 26 4.59 5.34 -6.61
N ILE A 27 4.63 5.05 -7.90
CA ILE A 27 3.94 3.90 -8.51
C ILE A 27 4.85 3.23 -9.54
N THR A 28 4.47 2.00 -9.94
CA THR A 28 5.10 1.26 -11.05
C THR A 28 4.12 1.08 -12.19
N PRO A 29 4.59 0.74 -13.42
CA PRO A 29 3.71 0.39 -14.52
C PRO A 29 2.79 -0.79 -14.19
N GLU A 30 3.31 -1.82 -13.48
CA GLU A 30 2.55 -3.00 -13.09
C GLU A 30 1.41 -2.64 -12.11
N ALA A 31 1.69 -1.82 -11.10
CA ALA A 31 0.67 -1.36 -10.16
C ALA A 31 -0.39 -0.48 -10.84
N SER A 32 0.03 0.39 -11.77
CA SER A 32 -0.88 1.21 -12.57
C SER A 32 -1.77 0.34 -13.48
N ALA A 33 -1.19 -0.68 -14.11
CA ALA A 33 -1.89 -1.65 -14.96
C ALA A 33 -2.93 -2.44 -14.15
N GLU A 34 -2.54 -2.95 -12.98
CA GLU A 34 -3.40 -3.71 -12.07
C GLU A 34 -4.62 -2.91 -11.64
N ARG A 35 -4.39 -1.67 -11.16
CA ARG A 35 -5.46 -0.78 -10.70
C ARG A 35 -6.43 -0.39 -11.83
N SER A 36 -5.90 -0.15 -13.03
CA SER A 36 -6.66 0.40 -14.17
C SER A 36 -7.16 -0.68 -15.14
N GLU A 37 -6.88 -1.96 -14.89
CA GLU A 37 -7.21 -3.10 -15.76
C GLU A 37 -6.64 -2.93 -17.18
N LEU A 38 -5.42 -2.42 -17.27
CA LEU A 38 -4.69 -2.20 -18.53
C LEU A 38 -3.57 -3.25 -18.70
N SER A 39 -2.99 -3.31 -19.90
CA SER A 39 -1.70 -3.99 -20.08
C SER A 39 -0.58 -3.16 -19.42
N VAL A 40 0.48 -3.83 -18.97
CA VAL A 40 1.65 -3.14 -18.37
C VAL A 40 2.29 -2.18 -19.39
N ASP A 41 2.32 -2.55 -20.67
CA ASP A 41 2.87 -1.69 -21.72
C ASP A 41 2.03 -0.42 -21.91
N THR A 42 0.70 -0.55 -21.95
CA THR A 42 -0.20 0.61 -22.04
C THR A 42 -0.07 1.52 -20.80
N ALA A 43 0.04 0.93 -19.61
CA ALA A 43 0.26 1.70 -18.39
C ALA A 43 1.61 2.43 -18.41
N ARG A 44 2.68 1.76 -18.89
CA ARG A 44 4.01 2.36 -19.03
C ARG A 44 4.01 3.51 -20.02
N GLU A 45 3.40 3.35 -21.21
CA GLU A 45 3.25 4.42 -22.18
C GLU A 45 2.56 5.65 -21.60
N GLY A 46 1.47 5.45 -20.84
CA GLY A 46 0.76 6.56 -20.19
C GLY A 46 1.58 7.26 -19.11
N LEU A 47 2.40 6.51 -18.37
CA LEU A 47 3.31 7.06 -17.37
C LEU A 47 4.46 7.83 -18.02
N ASP A 48 5.07 7.29 -19.07
CA ASP A 48 6.16 7.94 -19.81
C ASP A 48 5.65 9.22 -20.50
N GLU A 49 4.43 9.21 -21.07
CA GLU A 49 3.79 10.44 -21.57
C GLU A 49 3.63 11.50 -20.47
N ALA A 50 3.25 11.07 -19.26
CA ALA A 50 3.15 12.00 -18.13
C ALA A 50 4.51 12.55 -17.68
N VAL A 51 5.60 11.79 -17.86
CA VAL A 51 6.98 12.27 -17.67
C VAL A 51 7.34 13.31 -18.73
N ASP A 52 7.06 13.07 -20.00
CA ASP A 52 7.32 14.00 -21.09
C ASP A 52 6.56 15.34 -20.91
N LEU A 53 5.38 15.28 -20.30
CA LEU A 53 4.60 16.47 -19.92
C LEU A 53 5.10 17.15 -18.63
N GLY A 54 6.14 16.63 -18.00
CA GLY A 54 6.69 17.15 -16.75
C GLY A 54 5.78 16.99 -15.53
N LEU A 55 4.81 16.06 -15.59
CA LEU A 55 3.84 15.78 -14.52
C LEU A 55 4.35 14.71 -13.54
N LEU A 56 5.14 13.78 -14.05
CA LEU A 56 5.83 12.75 -13.27
C LEU A 56 7.35 12.84 -13.49
N GLU A 57 8.09 12.18 -12.61
CA GLU A 57 9.52 11.93 -12.69
C GLU A 57 9.78 10.43 -12.58
N LYS A 58 10.58 9.89 -13.50
CA LYS A 58 10.90 8.45 -13.61
C LYS A 58 12.23 8.17 -12.90
N HIS A 59 12.27 7.10 -12.13
CA HIS A 59 13.43 6.67 -11.35
C HIS A 59 13.73 5.18 -11.61
N SER A 60 14.86 4.89 -12.25
CA SER A 60 15.39 3.53 -12.44
C SER A 60 16.41 3.24 -11.32
N VAL A 61 15.93 2.91 -10.13
CA VAL A 61 16.75 2.85 -8.91
C VAL A 61 17.38 1.48 -8.64
N LEU A 62 16.83 0.40 -9.20
CA LEU A 62 17.30 -0.96 -9.00
C LEU A 62 17.36 -1.71 -10.33
N VAL A 63 18.50 -2.33 -10.63
CA VAL A 63 18.65 -3.16 -11.83
C VAL A 63 17.77 -4.41 -11.71
N GLY A 64 16.99 -4.70 -12.77
CA GLY A 64 16.08 -5.86 -12.82
C GLY A 64 14.73 -5.63 -12.13
N TYR A 65 14.49 -4.46 -11.55
CA TYR A 65 13.22 -4.08 -10.97
C TYR A 65 12.47 -3.09 -11.87
N SER A 66 11.19 -2.91 -11.57
CA SER A 66 10.35 -1.91 -12.24
C SER A 66 10.80 -0.49 -11.93
N ASP A 67 10.68 0.40 -12.91
CA ASP A 67 10.84 1.83 -12.68
C ASP A 67 9.79 2.36 -11.71
N LEU A 68 10.19 3.32 -10.91
CA LEU A 68 9.30 4.06 -10.02
C LEU A 68 9.01 5.45 -10.59
N TYR A 69 7.75 5.85 -10.55
CA TYR A 69 7.29 7.16 -11.02
C TYR A 69 6.78 7.96 -9.84
N THR A 70 7.31 9.15 -9.63
CA THR A 70 6.90 10.09 -8.58
C THR A 70 6.26 11.33 -9.16
N VAL A 71 5.44 12.02 -8.37
CA VAL A 71 4.72 13.22 -8.83
C VAL A 71 5.58 14.46 -8.71
N THR A 72 5.61 15.26 -9.78
CA THR A 72 6.21 16.61 -9.74
C THR A 72 5.24 17.64 -9.12
N ASN A 73 5.75 18.83 -8.83
CA ASN A 73 4.89 19.94 -8.41
C ASN A 73 3.87 20.36 -9.49
N ALA A 74 4.21 20.20 -10.78
CA ALA A 74 3.29 20.46 -11.89
C ALA A 74 2.15 19.43 -11.92
N GLY A 75 2.47 18.14 -11.77
CA GLY A 75 1.49 17.07 -11.67
C GLY A 75 0.52 17.30 -10.50
N ARG A 76 1.05 17.61 -9.31
CA ARG A 76 0.20 17.92 -8.14
C ARG A 76 -0.78 19.06 -8.38
N ARG A 77 -0.35 20.12 -9.06
CA ARG A 77 -1.24 21.23 -9.42
C ARG A 77 -2.33 20.78 -10.39
N LEU A 78 -1.99 19.95 -11.39
CA LEU A 78 -2.95 19.39 -12.33
C LEU A 78 -4.01 18.55 -11.59
N ALA A 79 -3.58 17.57 -10.81
CA ALA A 79 -4.48 16.67 -10.07
C ALA A 79 -5.41 17.45 -9.13
N ARG A 80 -4.87 18.41 -8.36
CA ARG A 80 -5.67 19.25 -7.47
C ARG A 80 -6.71 20.06 -8.23
N LYS A 81 -6.34 20.65 -9.38
CA LYS A 81 -7.23 21.46 -10.21
C LYS A 81 -8.43 20.67 -10.71
N HIS A 82 -8.25 19.38 -11.02
CA HIS A 82 -9.27 18.54 -11.63
C HIS A 82 -10.00 17.63 -10.64
N ALA A 83 -9.61 17.61 -9.35
CA ALA A 83 -10.23 16.75 -8.35
C ALA A 83 -11.74 16.97 -8.22
N ALA A 84 -12.22 18.20 -8.28
CA ALA A 84 -13.65 18.51 -8.19
C ALA A 84 -14.46 18.06 -9.43
N ALA A 85 -13.81 17.87 -10.57
CA ALA A 85 -14.42 17.41 -11.82
C ALA A 85 -14.23 15.90 -12.03
N GLY A 86 -13.30 15.27 -11.29
CA GLY A 86 -13.04 13.85 -11.29
C GLY A 86 -13.80 13.12 -10.19
N SER A 87 -13.83 11.80 -10.28
CA SER A 87 -14.44 10.91 -9.28
C SER A 87 -13.51 10.56 -8.11
N TYR A 88 -12.43 11.32 -7.90
CA TYR A 88 -11.39 11.03 -6.92
C TYR A 88 -11.19 12.17 -5.92
N ALA A 89 -10.74 11.82 -4.73
CA ALA A 89 -10.29 12.79 -3.73
C ALA A 89 -8.79 13.06 -3.89
N TYR A 90 -8.39 14.31 -4.03
CA TYR A 90 -6.97 14.66 -4.04
C TYR A 90 -6.40 14.59 -2.61
N PRO A 91 -5.31 13.86 -2.37
CA PRO A 91 -4.71 13.74 -1.05
C PRO A 91 -3.98 15.03 -0.66
N GLN A 92 -4.69 15.95 0.01
CA GLN A 92 -4.16 17.23 0.47
C GLN A 92 -3.03 16.99 1.51
N GLY A 93 -2.17 17.99 1.70
CA GLY A 93 -1.13 17.96 2.74
C GLY A 93 0.12 17.10 2.44
N LEU A 94 0.03 16.12 1.55
CA LEU A 94 1.18 15.26 1.22
C LEU A 94 2.24 16.02 0.41
N ARG A 95 3.51 15.85 0.78
CA ARG A 95 4.67 16.40 0.05
C ARG A 95 5.03 15.47 -1.12
N VAL A 96 5.84 15.98 -2.06
CA VAL A 96 6.49 15.14 -3.08
C VAL A 96 7.33 14.08 -2.36
N ALA A 97 7.16 12.82 -2.78
CA ALA A 97 7.97 11.73 -2.23
C ALA A 97 9.39 11.78 -2.81
N ARG A 98 10.33 11.28 -2.04
CA ARG A 98 11.68 10.99 -2.50
C ARG A 98 11.86 9.48 -2.53
N VAL A 99 12.24 8.96 -3.68
CA VAL A 99 12.60 7.56 -3.83
C VAL A 99 14.04 7.39 -3.39
N THR A 100 14.31 6.42 -2.52
CA THR A 100 15.67 6.04 -2.14
C THR A 100 15.93 4.59 -2.57
N ILE A 101 17.17 4.27 -2.90
CA ILE A 101 17.56 2.90 -3.27
C ILE A 101 17.22 1.93 -2.15
N LYS A 102 17.42 2.34 -0.89
CA LYS A 102 17.14 1.52 0.29
C LYS A 102 15.69 1.07 0.40
N ASP A 103 14.76 1.97 0.06
CA ASP A 103 13.34 1.74 0.27
C ASP A 103 12.63 1.32 -1.04
N ALA A 104 13.35 1.39 -2.19
CA ALA A 104 12.73 1.17 -3.51
C ALA A 104 12.03 -0.19 -3.63
N ARG A 105 12.68 -1.28 -3.17
CA ARG A 105 12.12 -2.62 -3.24
C ARG A 105 10.84 -2.74 -2.41
N HIS A 106 10.85 -2.21 -1.19
CA HIS A 106 9.66 -2.18 -0.33
C HIS A 106 8.56 -1.31 -0.94
N THR A 107 8.91 -0.14 -1.48
CA THR A 107 7.95 0.74 -2.17
C THR A 107 7.27 0.03 -3.34
N ILE A 108 8.03 -0.70 -4.18
CA ILE A 108 7.48 -1.47 -5.32
C ILE A 108 6.46 -2.50 -4.81
N ALA A 109 6.81 -3.27 -3.78
CA ALA A 109 5.90 -4.27 -3.23
C ALA A 109 4.65 -3.65 -2.61
N CYS A 110 4.79 -2.60 -1.79
CA CYS A 110 3.66 -1.91 -1.17
C CYS A 110 2.69 -1.33 -2.19
N VAL A 111 3.18 -0.66 -3.25
CA VAL A 111 2.28 -0.08 -4.26
C VAL A 111 1.58 -1.16 -5.08
N SER A 112 2.23 -2.30 -5.33
CA SER A 112 1.60 -3.45 -6.00
C SER A 112 0.53 -4.10 -5.13
N VAL A 113 0.78 -4.24 -3.82
CA VAL A 113 -0.22 -4.74 -2.86
C VAL A 113 -1.42 -3.78 -2.79
N VAL A 114 -1.19 -2.47 -2.69
CA VAL A 114 -2.29 -1.48 -2.66
C VAL A 114 -3.12 -1.56 -3.95
N ALA A 115 -2.50 -1.62 -5.12
CA ALA A 115 -3.21 -1.75 -6.40
C ALA A 115 -4.10 -3.00 -6.45
N ALA A 116 -3.55 -4.14 -6.02
CA ALA A 116 -4.26 -5.41 -5.98
C ALA A 116 -5.41 -5.41 -4.94
N LEU A 117 -5.20 -4.77 -3.79
CA LEU A 117 -6.24 -4.60 -2.76
C LEU A 117 -7.38 -3.70 -3.26
N GLU A 118 -7.09 -2.56 -3.91
CA GLU A 118 -8.10 -1.69 -4.49
C GLU A 118 -8.93 -2.43 -5.56
N ARG A 119 -8.28 -3.26 -6.38
CA ARG A 119 -8.97 -4.09 -7.36
C ARG A 119 -9.83 -5.18 -6.73
N ARG A 120 -9.32 -5.85 -5.69
CA ARG A 120 -10.01 -6.94 -5.00
C ARG A 120 -11.19 -6.47 -4.15
N TYR A 121 -11.06 -5.29 -3.52
CA TYR A 121 -12.01 -4.71 -2.59
C TYR A 121 -12.54 -3.37 -3.09
N ARG A 122 -13.23 -3.39 -4.26
CA ARG A 122 -13.68 -2.17 -4.98
C ARG A 122 -14.57 -1.23 -4.16
N ASP A 123 -15.33 -1.78 -3.22
CA ASP A 123 -16.22 -1.00 -2.35
C ASP A 123 -15.53 -0.50 -1.07
N HIS A 124 -14.27 -0.89 -0.85
CA HIS A 124 -13.48 -0.50 0.30
C HIS A 124 -12.56 0.67 -0.05
N ARG A 125 -12.25 1.47 0.95
CA ARG A 125 -11.19 2.47 0.81
C ARG A 125 -9.86 1.85 1.24
N VAL A 126 -8.91 1.78 0.33
CA VAL A 126 -7.53 1.41 0.65
C VAL A 126 -6.72 2.68 0.85
N ILE A 127 -5.98 2.77 1.97
CA ILE A 127 -5.18 3.92 2.37
C ILE A 127 -3.75 3.46 2.57
N ALA A 128 -2.80 4.11 1.90
CA ALA A 128 -1.37 3.85 2.11
C ALA A 128 -0.85 4.50 3.40
N GLU A 129 0.26 3.98 3.93
CA GLU A 129 0.94 4.49 5.14
C GLU A 129 1.04 6.02 5.17
N ARG A 130 1.44 6.64 4.06
CA ARG A 130 1.61 8.11 3.96
C ARG A 130 0.32 8.89 4.19
N GLU A 131 -0.80 8.41 3.64
CA GLU A 131 -2.11 9.03 3.86
C GLU A 131 -2.56 8.82 5.30
N LEU A 132 -2.39 7.60 5.83
CA LEU A 132 -2.72 7.29 7.21
C LEU A 132 -1.97 8.20 8.18
N HIS A 133 -0.66 8.35 7.99
CA HIS A 133 0.18 9.22 8.82
C HIS A 133 -0.30 10.68 8.79
N ARG A 134 -0.65 11.19 7.58
CA ARG A 134 -1.21 12.52 7.42
C ARG A 134 -2.55 12.66 8.14
N ASP A 135 -3.48 11.74 7.87
CA ASP A 135 -4.85 11.80 8.39
C ASP A 135 -4.86 11.74 9.92
N GLU A 136 -4.02 10.89 10.52
CA GLU A 136 -3.86 10.84 11.98
C GLU A 136 -3.26 12.12 12.56
N SER A 137 -2.27 12.70 11.87
CA SER A 137 -1.65 13.96 12.26
C SER A 137 -2.64 15.14 12.20
N GLU A 138 -3.43 15.22 11.12
CA GLU A 138 -4.44 16.27 10.95
C GLU A 138 -5.59 16.15 11.94
N GLN A 139 -6.09 14.92 12.17
CA GLN A 139 -7.18 14.65 13.09
C GLN A 139 -6.74 14.58 14.55
N LYS A 140 -5.43 14.58 14.83
CA LYS A 140 -4.84 14.42 16.18
C LYS A 140 -5.39 13.19 16.93
N ARG A 141 -5.71 12.15 16.20
CA ARG A 141 -6.19 10.86 16.72
C ARG A 141 -5.63 9.70 15.89
N ARG A 142 -5.51 8.55 16.51
CA ARG A 142 -5.16 7.32 15.83
C ARG A 142 -6.36 6.80 15.07
N LEU A 143 -6.09 6.34 13.84
CA LEU A 143 -7.07 5.71 12.98
C LEU A 143 -6.78 4.21 12.87
N ALA A 144 -5.53 3.85 12.55
CA ALA A 144 -5.07 2.46 12.42
C ALA A 144 -3.61 2.25 12.85
N SER A 145 -2.85 3.32 13.17
CA SER A 145 -1.50 3.17 13.72
C SER A 145 -1.56 2.58 15.13
N VAL A 146 -0.62 1.71 15.46
CA VAL A 146 -0.59 1.03 16.76
C VAL A 146 0.62 1.43 17.59
N ASP A 147 0.53 1.29 18.91
CA ASP A 147 1.66 1.50 19.81
C ASP A 147 2.58 0.28 19.80
N VAL A 148 3.85 0.52 19.55
CA VAL A 148 4.90 -0.46 19.74
C VAL A 148 5.87 -0.03 20.81
N ARG A 149 6.41 -1.01 21.56
CA ARG A 149 7.44 -0.78 22.57
C ARG A 149 8.68 -1.57 22.22
N ARG A 150 9.79 -0.88 22.02
CA ARG A 150 11.13 -1.45 21.82
C ARG A 150 12.09 -0.82 22.80
N ASP A 151 12.86 -1.63 23.50
CA ASP A 151 13.88 -1.17 24.46
C ASP A 151 13.35 -0.14 25.48
N GLY A 152 12.11 -0.35 25.94
CA GLY A 152 11.44 0.57 26.86
C GLY A 152 10.87 1.84 26.22
N GLN A 153 11.19 2.12 24.97
CA GLN A 153 10.67 3.27 24.25
C GLN A 153 9.33 2.95 23.56
N ARG A 154 8.41 3.89 23.63
CA ARG A 154 7.12 3.83 22.93
C ARG A 154 7.19 4.61 21.63
N SER A 155 6.74 4.01 20.53
CA SER A 155 6.60 4.67 19.24
C SER A 155 5.31 4.24 18.56
N SER A 156 4.83 5.02 17.60
CA SER A 156 3.73 4.61 16.72
C SER A 156 4.31 3.78 15.57
N HIS A 157 3.61 2.70 15.24
CA HIS A 157 3.85 1.92 14.04
C HIS A 157 2.65 2.10 13.12
N TYR A 158 2.91 2.44 11.88
CA TYR A 158 1.91 2.63 10.84
C TYR A 158 1.94 1.40 9.93
N PRO A 159 0.79 0.74 9.70
CA PRO A 159 0.71 -0.30 8.67
C PRO A 159 1.07 0.25 7.28
N ASP A 160 1.66 -0.59 6.43
CA ASP A 160 2.02 -0.22 5.05
C ASP A 160 0.80 0.19 4.22
N ALA A 161 -0.36 -0.43 4.50
CA ALA A 161 -1.65 -0.02 4.00
C ALA A 161 -2.76 -0.34 5.01
N VAL A 162 -3.94 0.22 4.77
CA VAL A 162 -5.14 -0.01 5.58
C VAL A 162 -6.33 -0.19 4.65
N ILE A 163 -7.12 -1.25 4.89
CA ILE A 163 -8.37 -1.51 4.19
C ILE A 163 -9.51 -1.01 5.08
N TRP A 164 -10.30 -0.06 4.62
CA TRP A 164 -11.48 0.46 5.29
C TRP A 164 -12.75 -0.09 4.64
N PRO A 165 -13.52 -0.97 5.30
CA PRO A 165 -14.78 -1.43 4.76
C PRO A 165 -15.79 -0.27 4.61
N PRO A 166 -16.73 -0.37 3.67
CA PRO A 166 -17.81 0.61 3.55
C PRO A 166 -18.71 0.57 4.79
N GLY A 167 -19.08 1.74 5.30
CA GLY A 167 -20.05 1.84 6.39
C GLY A 167 -21.48 1.50 5.93
N VAL A 168 -22.24 0.88 6.81
CA VAL A 168 -23.67 0.64 6.60
C VAL A 168 -24.47 1.72 7.35
N PRO A 169 -25.40 2.42 6.68
CA PRO A 169 -26.21 3.44 7.34
C PRO A 169 -26.95 2.90 8.57
N GLY A 170 -26.76 3.54 9.71
CA GLY A 170 -27.40 3.15 10.97
C GLY A 170 -26.62 2.14 11.80
N GLU A 171 -25.50 1.62 11.29
CA GLU A 171 -24.59 0.75 12.03
C GLU A 171 -23.35 1.51 12.54
N PRO A 172 -22.64 1.00 13.56
CA PRO A 172 -21.35 1.53 13.95
C PRO A 172 -20.37 1.51 12.77
N ALA A 173 -19.49 2.50 12.70
CA ALA A 173 -18.46 2.52 11.66
C ALA A 173 -17.59 1.25 11.74
N PRO A 174 -17.36 0.55 10.61
CA PRO A 174 -16.54 -0.65 10.61
C PRO A 174 -15.10 -0.32 10.98
N LEU A 175 -14.44 -1.28 11.62
CA LEU A 175 -13.01 -1.15 11.94
C LEU A 175 -12.14 -1.41 10.70
N PRO A 176 -11.01 -0.70 10.58
CA PRO A 176 -10.07 -0.94 9.49
C PRO A 176 -9.26 -2.22 9.71
N VAL A 177 -8.79 -2.81 8.62
CA VAL A 177 -7.81 -3.91 8.63
C VAL A 177 -6.44 -3.36 8.28
N GLY A 178 -5.45 -3.56 9.16
CA GLY A 178 -4.06 -3.20 8.90
C GLY A 178 -3.39 -4.19 7.94
N VAL A 179 -2.54 -3.69 7.05
CA VAL A 179 -1.80 -4.51 6.06
C VAL A 179 -0.31 -4.23 6.19
N GLU A 180 0.49 -5.29 6.33
CA GLU A 180 1.94 -5.28 6.41
C GLU A 180 2.55 -6.05 5.24
N VAL A 181 3.58 -5.51 4.63
CA VAL A 181 4.35 -6.15 3.55
C VAL A 181 5.75 -6.47 4.07
N GLU A 182 6.06 -7.75 4.24
CA GLU A 182 7.32 -8.16 4.83
C GLU A 182 8.25 -8.77 3.76
N LEU A 183 9.33 -8.06 3.46
CA LEU A 183 10.33 -8.47 2.47
C LEU A 183 11.65 -8.94 3.10
N THR A 184 11.87 -8.66 4.38
CA THR A 184 13.13 -8.91 5.06
C THR A 184 12.93 -9.38 6.48
N LEU A 185 13.83 -10.24 6.95
CA LEU A 185 13.79 -10.69 8.34
C LEU A 185 14.11 -9.51 9.29
N LYS A 186 13.09 -9.10 10.06
CA LYS A 186 13.29 -8.21 11.20
C LYS A 186 13.96 -8.95 12.37
N SER A 187 14.56 -8.24 13.31
CA SER A 187 14.98 -8.86 14.57
C SER A 187 13.77 -9.49 15.29
N LYS A 188 14.02 -10.55 16.09
CA LYS A 188 12.94 -11.21 16.85
C LYS A 188 12.19 -10.23 17.73
N GLU A 189 12.92 -9.38 18.45
CA GLU A 189 12.37 -8.37 19.35
C GLU A 189 11.52 -7.34 18.59
N GLY A 190 12.00 -6.90 17.41
CA GLY A 190 11.29 -5.98 16.54
C GLY A 190 9.97 -6.55 16.04
N LEU A 191 9.99 -7.81 15.59
CA LEU A 191 8.80 -8.51 15.12
C LEU A 191 7.78 -8.72 16.25
N ILE A 192 8.22 -9.21 17.40
CA ILE A 192 7.40 -9.36 18.61
C ILE A 192 6.76 -8.03 19.01
N ALA A 193 7.50 -6.93 18.98
CA ALA A 193 6.97 -5.62 19.35
C ALA A 193 5.85 -5.17 18.41
N ILE A 194 6.01 -5.38 17.10
CA ILE A 194 4.98 -5.03 16.10
C ILE A 194 3.75 -5.93 16.28
N CYS A 195 3.93 -7.26 16.34
CA CYS A 195 2.81 -8.20 16.51
C CYS A 195 2.01 -7.92 17.80
N ARG A 196 2.68 -7.62 18.93
CA ARG A 196 2.01 -7.20 20.17
C ARG A 196 1.25 -5.88 20.02
N GLY A 197 1.81 -4.92 19.29
CA GLY A 197 1.15 -3.65 18.99
C GLY A 197 -0.13 -3.84 18.19
N LEU A 198 -0.05 -4.62 17.10
CA LEU A 198 -1.21 -4.96 16.24
C LEU A 198 -2.28 -5.72 17.01
N ALA A 199 -1.90 -6.78 17.74
CA ALA A 199 -2.83 -7.55 18.55
C ALA A 199 -3.53 -6.68 19.60
N ARG A 200 -2.79 -5.77 20.26
CA ARG A 200 -3.39 -4.81 21.18
C ARG A 200 -4.36 -3.87 20.44
N GLY A 201 -4.03 -3.41 19.23
CA GLY A 201 -4.93 -2.61 18.41
C GLY A 201 -6.27 -3.31 18.15
N VAL A 202 -6.23 -4.62 17.87
CA VAL A 202 -7.43 -5.46 17.72
C VAL A 202 -8.20 -5.56 19.04
N GLN A 203 -7.52 -5.88 20.15
CA GLN A 203 -8.15 -6.04 21.47
C GLN A 203 -8.90 -4.80 21.96
N ILE A 204 -8.42 -3.61 21.61
CA ILE A 204 -9.06 -2.35 22.02
C ILE A 204 -10.05 -1.81 20.97
N GLY A 205 -10.33 -2.55 19.91
CA GLY A 205 -11.26 -2.15 18.84
C GLY A 205 -10.78 -0.96 18.02
N GLN A 206 -9.48 -0.83 17.79
CA GLN A 206 -8.90 0.19 16.91
C GLN A 206 -8.78 -0.30 15.47
N ILE A 207 -8.41 -1.55 15.28
CA ILE A 207 -8.39 -2.28 14.02
C ILE A 207 -9.13 -3.60 14.19
N GLU A 208 -9.69 -4.15 13.12
CA GLU A 208 -10.38 -5.45 13.13
C GLU A 208 -9.39 -6.62 13.15
N ALA A 209 -8.38 -6.52 12.31
CA ALA A 209 -7.33 -7.54 12.16
C ALA A 209 -6.08 -6.92 11.54
N ALA A 210 -4.99 -7.68 11.49
CA ALA A 210 -3.81 -7.36 10.70
C ALA A 210 -3.52 -8.49 9.68
N LEU A 211 -3.22 -8.11 8.43
CA LEU A 211 -2.82 -9.02 7.36
C LEU A 211 -1.35 -8.80 7.06
N TYR A 212 -0.54 -9.85 7.16
CA TYR A 212 0.83 -9.87 6.68
C TYR A 212 0.90 -10.52 5.30
N TYR A 213 1.62 -9.89 4.38
CA TYR A 213 2.02 -10.47 3.10
C TYR A 213 3.52 -10.67 3.12
N ALA A 214 3.97 -11.92 3.26
CA ALA A 214 5.38 -12.28 3.36
C ALA A 214 5.93 -12.73 1.99
N GLU A 215 7.10 -12.23 1.61
CA GLU A 215 7.72 -12.52 0.30
C GLU A 215 8.23 -13.95 0.20
N SER A 216 8.69 -14.56 1.29
CA SER A 216 9.29 -15.89 1.28
C SER A 216 8.74 -16.77 2.38
N ARG A 217 8.77 -18.10 2.14
CA ARG A 217 8.37 -19.11 3.12
C ARG A 217 9.10 -18.96 4.47
N LYS A 218 10.39 -18.60 4.44
CA LYS A 218 11.16 -18.37 5.66
C LYS A 218 10.61 -17.19 6.49
N LEU A 219 10.11 -16.14 5.82
CA LEU A 219 9.47 -15.00 6.48
C LEU A 219 8.13 -15.40 7.07
N GLU A 220 7.34 -16.17 6.31
CA GLU A 220 6.06 -16.70 6.77
C GLU A 220 6.24 -17.56 8.03
N GLU A 221 7.10 -18.57 7.98
CA GLU A 221 7.39 -19.45 9.11
C GLU A 221 7.78 -18.62 10.34
N ARG A 222 8.66 -17.65 10.16
CA ARG A 222 9.08 -16.75 11.26
C ARG A 222 7.95 -15.92 11.84
N LEU A 223 7.03 -15.45 11.01
CA LEU A 223 5.84 -14.72 11.43
C LEU A 223 4.89 -15.64 12.19
N LEU A 224 4.61 -16.83 11.63
CA LEU A 224 3.73 -17.83 12.26
C LEU A 224 4.26 -18.28 13.61
N ASP A 225 5.54 -18.59 13.74
CA ASP A 225 6.19 -18.93 15.02
C ASP A 225 6.01 -17.80 16.06
N THR A 226 6.19 -16.54 15.61
CA THR A 226 6.03 -15.38 16.49
C THR A 226 4.58 -15.19 16.93
N ILE A 227 3.63 -15.35 16.02
CA ILE A 227 2.19 -15.23 16.27
C ILE A 227 1.72 -16.33 17.22
N GLU A 228 2.24 -17.56 17.06
CA GLU A 228 1.96 -18.69 17.95
C GLU A 228 2.56 -18.45 19.35
N GLU A 229 3.84 -18.01 19.43
CA GLU A 229 4.48 -17.66 20.71
C GLU A 229 3.66 -16.61 21.49
N LEU A 230 3.06 -15.66 20.77
CA LEU A 230 2.24 -14.57 21.34
C LEU A 230 0.77 -14.96 21.56
N LYS A 231 0.30 -16.08 21.00
CA LYS A 231 -1.11 -16.52 21.03
C LYS A 231 -2.08 -15.51 20.44
N VAL A 232 -1.75 -14.99 19.26
CA VAL A 232 -2.53 -13.93 18.57
C VAL A 232 -2.99 -14.34 17.16
N GLN A 233 -3.14 -15.65 16.91
CA GLN A 233 -3.51 -16.24 15.60
C GLN A 233 -4.87 -15.74 15.07
N GLU A 234 -5.80 -15.40 15.98
CA GLU A 234 -7.10 -14.86 15.59
C GLU A 234 -7.07 -13.38 15.19
N MET A 235 -5.97 -12.69 15.49
CA MET A 235 -5.84 -11.24 15.29
C MET A 235 -4.92 -10.89 14.12
N ILE A 236 -3.97 -11.79 13.80
CA ILE A 236 -2.94 -11.58 12.78
C ILE A 236 -2.95 -12.77 11.82
N ILE A 237 -3.17 -12.48 10.55
CA ILE A 237 -3.23 -13.48 9.47
C ILE A 237 -2.01 -13.28 8.58
N VAL A 238 -1.33 -14.37 8.23
CA VAL A 238 -0.16 -14.36 7.35
C VAL A 238 -0.49 -15.03 6.04
N ASN A 239 -0.18 -14.37 4.95
CA ASN A 239 -0.37 -14.86 3.59
C ASN A 239 0.93 -14.71 2.80
N PRO A 240 1.19 -15.57 1.80
CA PRO A 240 2.25 -15.34 0.83
C PRO A 240 1.98 -14.05 0.03
N LEU A 241 3.02 -13.27 -0.24
CA LEU A 241 2.90 -12.09 -1.09
C LEU A 241 2.39 -12.43 -2.51
N SER A 242 2.75 -13.63 -3.01
CA SER A 242 2.28 -14.16 -4.29
C SER A 242 0.76 -14.41 -4.37
N GLU A 243 0.04 -14.44 -3.24
CA GLU A 243 -1.44 -14.58 -3.26
C GLU A 243 -2.16 -13.28 -3.60
N ILE A 244 -1.49 -12.14 -3.43
CA ILE A 244 -2.12 -10.84 -3.66
C ILE A 244 -1.55 -10.14 -4.89
N ILE A 245 -0.27 -10.30 -5.19
CA ILE A 245 0.35 -9.68 -6.35
C ILE A 245 0.85 -10.75 -7.34
N GLY A 246 0.73 -10.44 -8.64
CA GLY A 246 1.31 -11.26 -9.69
C GLY A 246 2.83 -11.15 -9.78
N PRO A 247 3.45 -11.79 -10.80
CA PRO A 247 4.88 -11.70 -11.03
C PRO A 247 5.33 -10.24 -11.16
N LEU A 248 6.35 -9.87 -10.39
CA LEU A 248 6.98 -8.56 -10.44
C LEU A 248 8.45 -8.68 -10.84
N PRO A 249 8.95 -7.81 -11.71
CA PRO A 249 10.38 -7.74 -12.00
C PRO A 249 11.21 -7.58 -10.72
N GLY A 250 12.22 -8.43 -10.54
CA GLY A 250 13.08 -8.44 -9.37
C GLY A 250 12.54 -9.16 -8.13
N PHE A 251 11.35 -9.74 -8.20
CA PHE A 251 10.75 -10.56 -7.13
C PHE A 251 10.60 -12.01 -7.59
N GLU A 252 11.12 -12.93 -6.80
CA GLU A 252 10.89 -14.36 -6.97
C GLU A 252 9.64 -14.76 -6.17
N LEU A 253 8.47 -14.44 -6.72
CA LEU A 253 7.18 -14.79 -6.12
C LEU A 253 6.83 -16.21 -6.54
N SER A 254 7.37 -17.21 -5.86
CA SER A 254 6.98 -18.60 -6.07
C SER A 254 5.69 -18.93 -5.30
N PRO A 255 4.72 -19.63 -5.91
CA PRO A 255 3.59 -20.18 -5.17
C PRO A 255 4.10 -21.27 -4.22
N TRP A 256 3.99 -21.05 -2.93
CA TRP A 256 4.55 -21.95 -1.91
C TRP A 256 3.72 -23.21 -1.67
N ARG A 257 2.52 -23.28 -2.24
CA ARG A 257 1.54 -24.32 -1.89
C ARG A 257 1.74 -25.67 -2.56
N ASP A 258 2.67 -25.82 -3.52
CA ASP A 258 2.77 -27.03 -4.35
C ASP A 258 4.04 -27.88 -4.15
N GLU A 259 4.87 -27.62 -3.16
CA GLU A 259 5.80 -28.65 -2.71
C GLU A 259 5.05 -29.63 -1.79
N GLU A 260 4.30 -30.58 -2.39
CA GLU A 260 3.94 -31.81 -1.75
C GLU A 260 5.18 -32.35 -1.01
N ILE A 261 5.04 -32.45 0.31
CA ILE A 261 5.96 -33.24 1.15
C ILE A 261 5.87 -34.66 0.60
N THR A 262 6.69 -34.96 -0.40
CA THR A 262 6.98 -36.36 -0.76
C THR A 262 7.77 -36.94 0.41
N THR A 263 7.04 -37.34 1.43
CA THR A 263 7.53 -38.24 2.47
C THR A 263 7.94 -39.52 1.76
N THR A 264 9.19 -39.58 1.35
CA THR A 264 9.83 -40.85 0.98
C THR A 264 9.87 -41.71 2.26
N LYS A 265 9.09 -42.81 2.22
CA LYS A 265 9.12 -43.91 3.21
C LYS A 265 10.46 -44.59 3.20
#